data_597cd1a671265eb79898893f8dbc523f
#
_entry.id   597cd1a671265eb79898893f8dbc523f
#
_cell.length_a   1.000
_cell.length_b   1.000
_cell.length_c   1.000
_cell.angle_alpha   90.00
_cell.angle_beta   90.00
_cell.angle_gamma   90.00
#
_symmetry.space_group_name_H-M   'P 1'
#
loop_
_entity.id
_entity.type
_entity.pdbx_description
1 polymer ?
#
loop_
_entity_poly.entity_id
_entity_poly.type
_entity_poly.pdbx_seq_one_letter_code
_entity_poly.pdbx_strand_id
1 'polypeptide(L)'
;MQVTHHANYILWFEAARVEFFRSVGVSLVDLMNDGYVFPILHVECDYIHSSYYDDELEVRLRLVKMTRAQMVFRYEVVRPADDTRICTGLTKGTFTKSATGRISRMPMEYYTKFIPYVEAE
;
A
#
# COMPACT_ATOMS: atom_id res chain seq x y z
N MET A 1 -15.38 -7.29 24.81
CA MET A 1 -14.93 -6.45 23.70
C MET A 1 -13.91 -7.20 22.87
N GLN A 2 -14.11 -7.25 21.56
CA GLN A 2 -13.22 -8.01 20.70
C GLN A 2 -12.12 -7.11 20.15
N VAL A 3 -10.88 -7.59 20.20
CA VAL A 3 -9.73 -6.90 19.60
C VAL A 3 -9.67 -7.28 18.13
N THR A 4 -9.39 -6.30 17.27
CA THR A 4 -9.24 -6.55 15.84
C THR A 4 -8.09 -7.52 15.59
N HIS A 5 -8.33 -8.50 14.73
CA HIS A 5 -7.32 -9.51 14.40
C HIS A 5 -6.19 -8.89 13.57
N HIS A 6 -4.93 -9.30 13.88
CA HIS A 6 -3.74 -8.72 13.23
C HIS A 6 -3.74 -8.89 11.71
N ALA A 7 -4.26 -9.99 11.19
CA ALA A 7 -4.34 -10.23 9.75
C ALA A 7 -5.13 -9.16 9.01
N ASN A 8 -6.10 -8.51 9.68
CA ASN A 8 -6.91 -7.47 9.06
C ASN A 8 -6.09 -6.23 8.72
N TYR A 9 -5.05 -5.90 9.49
CA TYR A 9 -4.22 -4.72 9.20
C TYR A 9 -3.51 -4.85 7.87
N ILE A 10 -2.98 -6.04 7.56
CA ILE A 10 -2.31 -6.29 6.28
C ILE A 10 -3.31 -6.18 5.13
N LEU A 11 -4.51 -6.71 5.29
CA LEU A 11 -5.58 -6.56 4.30
C LEU A 11 -5.98 -5.09 4.12
N TRP A 12 -5.98 -4.31 5.19
CA TRP A 12 -6.28 -2.87 5.12
C TRP A 12 -5.18 -2.12 4.37
N PHE A 13 -3.90 -2.51 4.55
CA PHE A 13 -2.81 -1.94 3.77
C PHE A 13 -3.00 -2.20 2.29
N GLU A 14 -3.40 -3.41 1.92
CA GLU A 14 -3.69 -3.76 0.53
C GLU A 14 -4.83 -2.90 -0.03
N ALA A 15 -5.92 -2.79 0.71
CA ALA A 15 -7.06 -1.96 0.30
C ALA A 15 -6.66 -0.50 0.11
N ALA A 16 -5.81 0.03 0.99
CA ALA A 16 -5.31 1.40 0.89
C ALA A 16 -4.46 1.60 -0.36
N ARG A 17 -3.60 0.61 -0.71
CA ARG A 17 -2.81 0.68 -1.95
C ARG A 17 -3.69 0.68 -3.18
N VAL A 18 -4.68 -0.20 -3.23
CA VAL A 18 -5.62 -0.27 -4.36
C VAL A 18 -6.32 1.07 -4.54
N GLU A 19 -6.79 1.65 -3.46
CA GLU A 19 -7.45 2.96 -3.49
C GLU A 19 -6.50 4.07 -3.94
N PHE A 20 -5.25 4.03 -3.47
CA PHE A 20 -4.24 5.00 -3.90
C PHE A 20 -3.99 4.90 -5.40
N PHE A 21 -3.79 3.69 -5.93
CA PHE A 21 -3.58 3.48 -7.36
C PHE A 21 -4.75 4.06 -8.16
N ARG A 22 -5.97 3.75 -7.73
CA ARG A 22 -7.16 4.27 -8.38
C ARG A 22 -7.21 5.79 -8.35
N SER A 23 -6.86 6.39 -7.22
CA SER A 23 -6.92 7.85 -7.03
C SER A 23 -5.96 8.61 -7.93
N VAL A 24 -4.82 7.99 -8.30
CA VAL A 24 -3.85 8.62 -9.20
C VAL A 24 -4.08 8.25 -10.65
N GLY A 25 -5.17 7.55 -10.95
CA GLY A 25 -5.55 7.21 -12.31
C GLY A 25 -4.87 5.96 -12.87
N VAL A 26 -4.42 5.06 -11.99
CA VAL A 26 -3.83 3.78 -12.41
C VAL A 26 -4.74 2.65 -11.96
N SER A 27 -5.32 1.93 -12.90
CA SER A 27 -6.14 0.76 -12.61
C SER A 27 -5.26 -0.49 -12.55
N LEU A 28 -5.41 -1.29 -11.50
CA LEU A 28 -4.73 -2.58 -11.41
C LEU A 28 -5.16 -3.51 -12.54
N VAL A 29 -6.42 -3.41 -12.96
CA VAL A 29 -6.93 -4.21 -14.11
C VAL A 29 -6.20 -3.79 -15.39
N ASP A 30 -6.02 -2.50 -15.61
CA ASP A 30 -5.30 -2.01 -16.79
C ASP A 30 -3.83 -2.46 -16.77
N LEU A 31 -3.18 -2.41 -15.59
CA LEU A 31 -1.82 -2.92 -15.44
C LEU A 31 -1.74 -4.41 -15.80
N MET A 32 -2.68 -5.21 -15.33
CA MET A 32 -2.73 -6.64 -15.62
C MET A 32 -2.97 -6.87 -17.12
N ASN A 33 -3.86 -6.10 -17.74
CA ASN A 33 -4.12 -6.22 -19.17
C ASN A 33 -2.90 -5.84 -20.00
N ASP A 34 -2.07 -4.93 -19.51
CA ASP A 34 -0.79 -4.56 -20.14
C ASP A 34 0.32 -5.57 -19.84
N GLY A 35 0.05 -6.62 -19.07
CA GLY A 35 1.00 -7.69 -18.78
C GLY A 35 1.87 -7.45 -17.56
N TYR A 36 1.46 -6.58 -16.63
CA TYR A 36 2.20 -6.27 -15.41
C TYR A 36 1.43 -6.68 -14.17
N VAL A 37 2.16 -7.12 -13.15
CA VAL A 37 1.64 -7.33 -11.81
C VAL A 37 2.58 -6.67 -10.81
N PHE A 38 2.09 -6.44 -9.59
CA PHE A 38 2.85 -5.75 -8.55
C PHE A 38 2.84 -6.61 -7.28
N PRO A 39 3.66 -7.68 -7.23
CA PRO A 39 3.77 -8.48 -6.02
C PRO A 39 4.44 -7.71 -4.89
N ILE A 40 3.97 -7.95 -3.66
CA ILE A 40 4.57 -7.41 -2.45
C ILE A 40 5.64 -8.39 -2.00
N LEU A 41 6.88 -7.91 -1.87
CA LEU A 41 8.03 -8.72 -1.50
C LEU A 41 8.38 -8.63 -0.03
N HIS A 42 7.93 -7.57 0.65
CA HIS A 42 8.26 -7.34 2.05
C HIS A 42 7.12 -6.60 2.74
N VAL A 43 6.78 -7.05 3.94
CA VAL A 43 5.76 -6.43 4.78
C VAL A 43 6.30 -6.30 6.20
N GLU A 44 6.18 -5.11 6.77
CA GLU A 44 6.44 -4.87 8.20
C GLU A 44 5.18 -4.30 8.82
N CYS A 45 4.90 -4.69 10.04
CA CYS A 45 3.74 -4.19 10.78
C CYS A 45 4.07 -4.15 12.27
N ASP A 46 4.04 -2.96 12.85
CA ASP A 46 4.30 -2.75 14.27
C ASP A 46 3.00 -2.40 14.96
N TYR A 47 2.59 -3.23 15.91
CA TYR A 47 1.36 -3.06 16.66
C TYR A 47 1.64 -2.23 17.89
N ILE A 48 0.99 -1.06 18.01
CA ILE A 48 1.27 -0.08 19.06
C ILE A 48 0.20 -0.13 20.14
N HIS A 49 -1.06 -0.08 19.74
CA HIS A 49 -2.21 -0.13 20.63
C HIS A 49 -3.25 -1.10 20.11
N SER A 50 -4.05 -1.64 21.02
CA SER A 50 -5.18 -2.49 20.66
C SER A 50 -6.30 -1.66 20.01
N SER A 51 -6.96 -2.25 19.04
CA SER A 51 -8.21 -1.74 18.51
C SER A 51 -9.32 -2.71 18.89
N TYR A 52 -10.56 -2.22 18.85
CA TYR A 52 -11.72 -2.99 19.26
C TYR A 52 -12.68 -3.16 18.11
N TYR A 53 -13.56 -4.13 18.23
CA TYR A 53 -14.46 -4.53 17.17
C TYR A 53 -15.27 -3.36 16.57
N ASP A 54 -15.73 -2.45 17.42
CA ASP A 54 -16.57 -1.32 17.01
C ASP A 54 -15.79 -0.02 16.77
N ASP A 55 -14.45 -0.08 16.81
CA ASP A 55 -13.64 1.10 16.51
C ASP A 55 -13.75 1.47 15.04
N GLU A 56 -13.88 2.76 14.80
CA GLU A 56 -13.73 3.33 13.48
C GLU A 56 -12.27 3.69 13.28
N LEU A 57 -11.64 3.12 12.25
CA LEU A 57 -10.22 3.28 12.01
C LEU A 57 -9.97 3.87 10.63
N GLU A 58 -8.90 4.65 10.53
CA GLU A 58 -8.45 5.26 9.29
C GLU A 58 -7.07 4.76 8.95
N VAL A 59 -6.87 4.32 7.70
CA VAL A 59 -5.57 3.93 7.19
C VAL A 59 -5.01 5.07 6.36
N ARG A 60 -3.87 5.61 6.79
CA ARG A 60 -3.16 6.67 6.09
C ARG A 60 -1.96 6.06 5.39
N LEU A 61 -1.83 6.31 4.10
CA LEU A 61 -0.79 5.74 3.26
C LEU A 61 0.07 6.86 2.69
N ARG A 62 1.40 6.63 2.63
CA ARG A 62 2.34 7.51 1.95
C ARG A 62 3.23 6.68 1.03
N LEU A 63 3.44 7.15 -0.19
CA LEU A 63 4.45 6.60 -1.09
C LEU A 63 5.76 7.31 -0.78
N VAL A 64 6.72 6.59 -0.18
CA VAL A 64 7.94 7.23 0.37
C VAL A 64 9.17 6.99 -0.47
N LYS A 65 9.14 6.02 -1.37
CA LYS A 65 10.26 5.74 -2.26
C LYS A 65 9.74 5.06 -3.53
N MET A 66 10.30 5.42 -4.65
CA MET A 66 9.89 4.86 -5.92
C MET A 66 11.05 4.84 -6.91
N THR A 67 11.19 3.71 -7.61
CA THR A 67 11.93 3.60 -8.86
C THR A 67 10.97 3.11 -9.93
N ARG A 68 11.41 2.96 -11.16
CA ARG A 68 10.52 2.41 -12.20
C ARG A 68 10.16 0.95 -11.96
N ALA A 69 10.90 0.26 -11.09
CA ALA A 69 10.64 -1.16 -10.79
C ALA A 69 10.04 -1.38 -9.41
N GLN A 70 10.22 -0.46 -8.47
CA GLN A 70 9.88 -0.69 -7.07
C GLN A 70 9.13 0.50 -6.47
N MET A 71 8.21 0.19 -5.55
CA MET A 71 7.51 1.20 -4.75
C MET A 71 7.56 0.78 -3.29
N VAL A 72 7.80 1.75 -2.41
CA VAL A 72 7.79 1.56 -0.96
C VAL A 72 6.70 2.45 -0.37
N PHE A 73 5.77 1.83 0.35
CA PHE A 73 4.67 2.52 1.02
C PHE A 73 4.83 2.42 2.53
N ARG A 74 4.50 3.52 3.22
CA ARG A 74 4.32 3.52 4.67
C ARG A 74 2.86 3.71 4.99
N TYR A 75 2.44 3.06 6.08
CA TYR A 75 1.05 3.06 6.53
C TYR A 75 0.98 3.44 7.98
N GLU A 76 -0.10 4.10 8.34
CA GLU A 76 -0.44 4.40 9.71
C GLU A 76 -1.93 4.11 9.89
N VAL A 77 -2.28 3.28 10.86
CA VAL A 77 -3.67 3.03 11.23
C VAL A 77 -3.96 3.82 12.48
N VAL A 78 -4.95 4.70 12.41
CA VAL A 78 -5.28 5.66 13.46
C VAL A 78 -6.74 5.52 13.83
N ARG A 79 -7.03 5.66 15.12
CA ARG A 79 -8.41 5.82 15.59
C ARG A 79 -8.70 7.31 15.69
N PRO A 80 -9.51 7.87 14.75
CA PRO A 80 -9.71 9.32 14.70
C PRO A 80 -10.38 9.91 15.94
N ALA A 81 -11.21 9.11 16.62
CA ALA A 81 -11.96 9.57 17.79
C ALA A 81 -11.07 10.15 18.88
N ASP A 82 -9.87 9.60 19.08
CA ASP A 82 -8.91 10.04 20.10
C ASP A 82 -7.50 10.21 19.54
N ASP A 83 -7.33 10.17 18.22
CA ASP A 83 -6.06 10.30 17.52
C ASP A 83 -5.02 9.27 17.99
N THR A 84 -5.48 8.10 18.40
CA THR A 84 -4.60 7.02 18.83
C THR A 84 -4.03 6.28 17.63
N ARG A 85 -2.70 6.15 17.57
CA ARG A 85 -2.03 5.35 16.55
C ARG A 85 -2.10 3.88 16.96
N ILE A 86 -2.77 3.07 16.15
CA ILE A 86 -3.00 1.66 16.43
C ILE A 86 -1.84 0.82 15.91
N CYS A 87 -1.41 1.09 14.68
CA CYS A 87 -0.30 0.35 14.11
C CYS A 87 0.39 1.19 13.02
N THR A 88 1.64 0.85 12.74
CA THR A 88 2.38 1.38 11.61
C THR A 88 2.83 0.23 10.73
N GLY A 89 3.04 0.50 9.46
CA GLY A 89 3.44 -0.54 8.52
C GLY A 89 4.29 -0.02 7.39
N LEU A 90 4.90 -0.96 6.69
CA LEU A 90 5.67 -0.69 5.50
C LEU A 90 5.51 -1.87 4.54
N THR A 91 5.34 -1.57 3.27
CA THR A 91 5.37 -2.60 2.22
C THR A 91 6.33 -2.18 1.13
N LYS A 92 7.02 -3.18 0.57
CA LYS A 92 7.85 -3.01 -0.62
C LYS A 92 7.33 -3.94 -1.68
N GLY A 93 7.04 -3.39 -2.86
CA GLY A 93 6.57 -4.16 -3.99
C GLY A 93 7.41 -3.87 -5.21
N THR A 94 7.37 -4.76 -6.18
CA THR A 94 8.08 -4.60 -7.42
C THR A 94 7.19 -4.93 -8.60
N PHE A 95 7.44 -4.27 -9.74
CA PHE A 95 6.71 -4.59 -10.96
C PHE A 95 7.36 -5.79 -11.64
N THR A 96 6.54 -6.75 -12.03
CA THR A 96 6.98 -7.92 -12.79
C THR A 96 6.10 -8.09 -14.01
N LYS A 97 6.63 -8.75 -15.02
CA LYS A 97 5.83 -9.16 -16.17
C LYS A 97 5.10 -10.45 -15.83
N SER A 98 3.78 -10.47 -16.00
CA SER A 98 2.96 -11.64 -15.68
C SER A 98 3.36 -12.87 -16.49
N ALA A 99 3.82 -12.69 -17.74
CA ALA A 99 4.21 -13.80 -18.59
C ALA A 99 5.47 -14.52 -18.14
N THR A 100 6.43 -13.81 -17.51
CA THR A 100 7.75 -14.37 -17.16
C THR A 100 8.02 -14.38 -15.67
N GLY A 101 7.28 -13.62 -14.87
CA GLY A 101 7.55 -13.42 -13.45
C GLY A 101 8.80 -12.60 -13.15
N ARG A 102 9.45 -12.04 -14.19
CA ARG A 102 10.69 -11.27 -14.01
C ARG A 102 10.40 -9.83 -13.66
N ILE A 103 11.29 -9.23 -12.85
CA ILE A 103 11.24 -7.81 -12.52
C ILE A 103 11.31 -7.01 -13.82
N SER A 104 10.42 -6.03 -13.93
CA SER A 104 10.33 -5.18 -15.10
C SER A 104 10.10 -3.73 -14.67
N ARG A 105 10.60 -2.80 -15.49
CA ARG A 105 10.29 -1.39 -15.27
C ARG A 105 8.86 -1.10 -15.71
N MET A 106 8.13 -0.35 -14.90
CA MET A 106 6.81 0.09 -15.33
C MET A 106 6.93 1.06 -16.50
N PRO A 107 5.94 1.08 -17.41
CA PRO A 107 5.88 2.09 -18.46
C PRO A 107 5.93 3.51 -17.90
N MET A 108 6.54 4.43 -18.63
CA MET A 108 6.66 5.82 -18.19
C MET A 108 5.30 6.47 -17.94
N GLU A 109 4.26 6.07 -18.65
CA GLU A 109 2.93 6.65 -18.45
C GLU A 109 2.41 6.38 -17.03
N TYR A 110 2.74 5.23 -16.43
CA TYR A 110 2.39 4.94 -15.05
C TYR A 110 3.33 5.64 -14.08
N TYR A 111 4.62 5.59 -14.35
CA TYR A 111 5.64 6.24 -13.52
C TYR A 111 5.34 7.73 -13.33
N THR A 112 5.01 8.43 -14.40
CA THR A 112 4.71 9.86 -14.33
C THR A 112 3.45 10.17 -13.54
N LYS A 113 2.53 9.23 -13.43
CA LYS A 113 1.33 9.40 -12.60
C LYS A 113 1.63 9.29 -11.12
N PHE A 114 2.59 8.44 -10.73
CA PHE A 114 2.92 8.20 -9.33
C PHE A 114 3.93 9.18 -8.77
N ILE A 115 4.92 9.58 -9.58
CA ILE A 115 6.07 10.33 -9.07
C ILE A 115 5.72 11.63 -8.33
N PRO A 116 4.67 12.39 -8.72
CA PRO A 116 4.29 13.59 -7.98
C PRO A 116 3.85 13.34 -6.54
N TYR A 117 3.49 12.10 -6.22
CA TYR A 117 2.97 11.73 -4.91
C TYR A 117 4.03 11.15 -3.97
N VAL A 118 5.28 11.07 -4.41
CA VAL A 118 6.37 10.58 -3.55
C VAL A 118 6.64 11.62 -2.47
N GLU A 119 6.58 11.19 -1.21
CA GLU A 119 6.81 12.05 -0.05
C GLU A 119 8.12 11.66 0.64
N ALA A 120 8.83 12.66 1.14
CA ALA A 120 10.05 12.41 1.92
C ALA A 120 9.70 11.65 3.20
N GLU A 121 10.57 10.74 3.58
CA GLU A 121 10.43 9.93 4.79
C GLU A 121 10.71 10.69 6.07
#